data_b5faae67dbf5b766907d525a0bbfae94
#
_entry.id   b5faae67dbf5b766907d525a0bbfae94
#
_cell.length_a   1.000
_cell.length_b   1.000
_cell.length_c   1.000
_cell.angle_alpha   90.00
_cell.angle_beta   90.00
_cell.angle_gamma   90.00
#
_symmetry.space_group_name_H-M   'P 1'
#
loop_
_entity.id
_entity.type
_entity.pdbx_description
1 polymer ?
#
loop_
_entity_poly.entity_id
_entity_poly.type
_entity_poly.pdbx_seq_one_letter_code
_entity_poly.pdbx_strand_id
1 'polypeptide(L)'
;MLKKYAVDQLKEGMVVGQAVYKEDMSVLLGEGTVLNQQMIDSLSERNIVSVEIREEDGEEALAPMPQKSQGVQGAPAKTIPLKEPILDEGYVRDYGDCFIELKSLFEVTKAHGSVDKDSAETLAQNILPLCSGAKAVAHIHNMTPKGEYTIHHSLHVAILAGLMGKWLKMPRKDQLRLITAGALILIGNLRIEQAMLDKEGVLTPDERKIMQEHPKFGHELIMAGGLGEDKEIAEAVLQYHERGDGSGYPRGLVKEEIGKFARILAIMDMYDAMASDRSYAKKRSPFEVFNILSDDIMNGRLDTDFGFRFIRRVCHSLNGNWVKLSNGEAGKIIYIDESRLAALPVVQTMDGEFMDLNLRKDVKVEYLLTSREIEEE
;
A
#
# COMPACT_ATOMS: atom_id res chain seq x y z
N MET A 1 -15.08 -6.53 -29.81
CA MET A 1 -15.60 -5.13 -29.81
C MET A 1 -15.99 -4.75 -28.40
N LEU A 2 -15.82 -3.46 -27.96
CA LEU A 2 -16.34 -3.01 -26.66
C LEU A 2 -17.78 -2.58 -26.82
N LYS A 3 -18.66 -3.06 -25.93
CA LYS A 3 -20.07 -2.70 -25.90
C LYS A 3 -20.55 -2.43 -24.51
N LYS A 4 -21.31 -1.36 -24.33
CA LYS A 4 -21.81 -0.89 -23.04
C LYS A 4 -23.10 -1.63 -22.67
N TYR A 5 -23.10 -2.27 -21.50
CA TYR A 5 -24.24 -2.98 -20.93
C TYR A 5 -24.73 -2.29 -19.66
N ALA A 6 -26.04 -2.21 -19.46
CA ALA A 6 -26.58 -1.84 -18.16
C ALA A 6 -26.34 -2.99 -17.16
N VAL A 7 -26.24 -2.66 -15.86
CA VAL A 7 -25.88 -3.67 -14.84
C VAL A 7 -26.92 -4.80 -14.76
N ASP A 8 -28.19 -4.51 -15.00
CA ASP A 8 -29.30 -5.49 -15.07
C ASP A 8 -29.25 -6.43 -16.31
N GLN A 9 -28.40 -6.09 -17.29
CA GLN A 9 -28.18 -6.89 -18.51
C GLN A 9 -26.91 -7.74 -18.43
N LEU A 10 -26.10 -7.56 -17.38
CA LEU A 10 -24.88 -8.33 -17.19
C LEU A 10 -25.20 -9.78 -16.84
N LYS A 11 -24.35 -10.68 -17.30
CA LYS A 11 -24.45 -12.12 -17.03
C LYS A 11 -23.09 -12.65 -16.59
N GLU A 12 -23.12 -13.70 -15.80
CA GLU A 12 -21.91 -14.45 -15.46
C GLU A 12 -21.17 -14.89 -16.73
N GLY A 13 -19.85 -14.81 -16.69
CA GLY A 13 -18.98 -15.15 -17.82
C GLY A 13 -18.71 -13.98 -18.79
N MET A 14 -19.40 -12.84 -18.68
CA MET A 14 -19.06 -11.65 -19.46
C MET A 14 -17.73 -11.07 -19.02
N VAL A 15 -16.93 -10.59 -19.98
CA VAL A 15 -15.58 -10.04 -19.73
C VAL A 15 -15.64 -8.53 -19.73
N VAL A 16 -15.22 -7.93 -18.63
CA VAL A 16 -15.09 -6.47 -18.49
C VAL A 16 -14.09 -5.96 -19.52
N GLY A 17 -14.54 -5.07 -20.39
CA GLY A 17 -13.73 -4.55 -21.50
C GLY A 17 -12.99 -3.27 -21.18
N GLN A 18 -13.42 -2.54 -20.12
CA GLN A 18 -12.76 -1.37 -19.58
C GLN A 18 -12.94 -1.35 -18.06
N ALA A 19 -11.89 -0.96 -17.33
CA ALA A 19 -11.94 -0.93 -15.87
C ALA A 19 -13.12 -0.10 -15.36
N VAL A 20 -13.85 -0.65 -14.39
CA VAL A 20 -14.98 0.02 -13.72
C VAL A 20 -14.45 0.73 -12.49
N TYR A 21 -14.76 2.03 -12.38
CA TYR A 21 -14.31 2.88 -11.28
C TYR A 21 -15.48 3.25 -10.36
N LYS A 22 -15.17 3.46 -9.09
CA LYS A 22 -16.10 4.05 -8.12
C LYS A 22 -16.14 5.58 -8.26
N GLU A 23 -17.03 6.22 -7.53
CA GLU A 23 -17.11 7.69 -7.44
C GLU A 23 -15.80 8.34 -6.99
N ASP A 24 -14.97 7.63 -6.22
CA ASP A 24 -13.68 8.09 -5.73
C ASP A 24 -12.51 7.75 -6.67
N MET A 25 -12.81 7.34 -7.91
CA MET A 25 -11.84 6.96 -8.95
C MET A 25 -11.00 5.72 -8.62
N SER A 26 -11.32 4.95 -7.58
CA SER A 26 -10.71 3.64 -7.36
C SER A 26 -11.29 2.59 -8.31
N VAL A 27 -10.45 1.65 -8.78
CA VAL A 27 -10.90 0.57 -9.66
C VAL A 27 -11.78 -0.38 -8.86
N LEU A 28 -13.01 -0.60 -9.32
CA LEU A 28 -13.96 -1.57 -8.75
C LEU A 28 -13.77 -2.94 -9.39
N LEU A 29 -13.68 -2.99 -10.71
CA LEU A 29 -13.36 -4.19 -11.48
C LEU A 29 -12.33 -3.81 -12.55
N GLY A 30 -11.28 -4.61 -12.67
CA GLY A 30 -10.25 -4.41 -13.70
C GLY A 30 -10.73 -4.81 -15.10
N GLU A 31 -10.12 -4.24 -16.15
CA GLU A 31 -10.28 -4.70 -17.51
C GLU A 31 -9.87 -6.18 -17.61
N GLY A 32 -10.62 -6.97 -18.37
CA GLY A 32 -10.40 -8.41 -18.53
C GLY A 32 -11.03 -9.27 -17.42
N THR A 33 -11.65 -8.65 -16.40
CA THR A 33 -12.36 -9.39 -15.35
C THR A 33 -13.55 -10.14 -15.93
N VAL A 34 -13.63 -11.45 -15.67
CA VAL A 34 -14.82 -12.26 -15.98
C VAL A 34 -15.83 -12.12 -14.86
N LEU A 35 -17.02 -11.64 -15.17
CA LEU A 35 -18.06 -11.38 -14.19
C LEU A 35 -18.64 -12.68 -13.62
N ASN A 36 -18.79 -12.72 -12.29
CA ASN A 36 -19.62 -13.69 -11.59
C ASN A 36 -20.82 -13.00 -10.94
N GLN A 37 -21.78 -13.76 -10.39
CA GLN A 37 -23.00 -13.21 -9.82
C GLN A 37 -22.72 -12.23 -8.67
N GLN A 38 -21.76 -12.53 -7.80
CA GLN A 38 -21.40 -11.65 -6.67
C GLN A 38 -20.85 -10.29 -7.12
N MET A 39 -20.08 -10.28 -8.22
CA MET A 39 -19.58 -9.04 -8.82
C MET A 39 -20.72 -8.21 -9.42
N ILE A 40 -21.67 -8.85 -10.09
CA ILE A 40 -22.86 -8.19 -10.67
C ILE A 40 -23.71 -7.59 -9.54
N ASP A 41 -23.95 -8.34 -8.48
CA ASP A 41 -24.71 -7.86 -7.32
C ASP A 41 -24.01 -6.65 -6.66
N SER A 42 -22.68 -6.72 -6.50
CA SER A 42 -21.86 -5.62 -5.97
C SER A 42 -21.89 -4.36 -6.84
N LEU A 43 -21.99 -4.49 -8.18
CA LEU A 43 -22.17 -3.36 -9.09
C LEU A 43 -23.54 -2.70 -8.89
N SER A 44 -24.59 -3.51 -8.71
CA SER A 44 -25.96 -3.04 -8.47
C SER A 44 -26.07 -2.29 -7.13
N GLU A 45 -25.53 -2.84 -6.05
CA GLU A 45 -25.52 -2.22 -4.72
C GLU A 45 -24.79 -0.88 -4.67
N ARG A 46 -23.87 -0.65 -5.60
CA ARG A 46 -23.04 0.57 -5.68
C ARG A 46 -23.55 1.59 -6.68
N ASN A 47 -24.76 1.41 -7.19
CA ASN A 47 -25.39 2.29 -8.18
C ASN A 47 -24.53 2.48 -9.45
N ILE A 48 -23.73 1.51 -9.85
CA ILE A 48 -23.08 1.51 -11.15
C ILE A 48 -24.15 1.27 -12.21
N VAL A 49 -24.28 2.19 -13.14
CA VAL A 49 -25.38 2.16 -14.13
C VAL A 49 -25.06 1.22 -15.29
N SER A 50 -23.80 1.15 -15.68
CA SER A 50 -23.39 0.37 -16.87
C SER A 50 -21.92 -0.01 -16.83
N VAL A 51 -21.57 -1.09 -17.53
CA VAL A 51 -20.21 -1.62 -17.67
C VAL A 51 -19.91 -1.86 -19.14
N GLU A 52 -18.70 -1.55 -19.60
CA GLU A 52 -18.23 -1.90 -20.92
C GLU A 52 -17.73 -3.35 -20.93
N ILE A 53 -18.33 -4.16 -21.80
CA ILE A 53 -18.05 -5.58 -21.95
C ILE A 53 -17.33 -5.81 -23.27
N ARG A 54 -16.35 -6.69 -23.27
CA ARG A 54 -15.65 -7.14 -24.48
C ARG A 54 -16.46 -8.25 -25.14
N GLU A 55 -17.10 -7.97 -26.30
CA GLU A 55 -17.69 -8.99 -27.15
C GLU A 55 -16.60 -9.53 -28.11
N GLU A 56 -16.38 -10.85 -28.10
CA GLU A 56 -15.61 -11.51 -29.17
C GLU A 56 -16.55 -11.73 -30.37
N ASP A 57 -16.11 -11.33 -31.58
CA ASP A 57 -16.84 -11.56 -32.80
C ASP A 57 -16.76 -13.06 -33.12
N GLY A 58 -17.85 -13.79 -32.93
CA GLY A 58 -17.95 -15.21 -33.32
C GLY A 58 -18.87 -16.00 -32.39
N GLU A 59 -19.99 -16.42 -32.96
CA GLU A 59 -20.95 -17.32 -32.33
C GLU A 59 -20.28 -18.59 -31.80
N GLU A 60 -20.32 -18.81 -30.48
CA GLU A 60 -20.43 -20.16 -29.94
C GLU A 60 -21.29 -20.14 -28.68
N ALA A 61 -22.33 -20.95 -28.72
CA ALA A 61 -23.39 -21.06 -27.77
C ALA A 61 -22.87 -21.55 -26.40
N LEU A 62 -23.42 -20.94 -25.34
CA LEU A 62 -23.33 -21.39 -23.97
C LEU A 62 -23.58 -22.88 -23.82
N ALA A 63 -22.54 -23.65 -23.44
CA ALA A 63 -22.69 -24.97 -22.86
C ALA A 63 -22.81 -24.83 -21.31
N PRO A 64 -23.72 -25.61 -20.68
CA PRO A 64 -23.91 -25.56 -19.26
C PRO A 64 -22.70 -26.13 -18.50
N MET A 65 -22.39 -25.56 -17.33
CA MET A 65 -21.30 -25.99 -16.45
C MET A 65 -21.34 -27.49 -16.18
N PRO A 66 -20.24 -28.23 -16.37
CA PRO A 66 -20.18 -29.63 -15.99
C PRO A 66 -19.99 -29.77 -14.49
N GLN A 67 -20.88 -30.50 -13.86
CA GLN A 67 -20.67 -31.14 -12.58
C GLN A 67 -19.47 -32.09 -12.66
N LYS A 68 -18.70 -32.16 -11.57
CA LYS A 68 -17.54 -33.04 -11.33
C LYS A 68 -17.48 -34.28 -12.22
N SER A 69 -16.48 -34.40 -13.09
CA SER A 69 -15.92 -35.69 -13.48
C SER A 69 -14.56 -35.52 -14.19
N GLN A 70 -13.58 -36.23 -13.68
CA GLN A 70 -12.45 -36.92 -14.32
C GLN A 70 -11.94 -36.40 -15.69
N GLY A 71 -10.68 -35.97 -15.68
CA GLY A 71 -9.67 -36.11 -16.70
C GLY A 71 -10.11 -36.02 -18.17
N VAL A 72 -9.92 -34.85 -18.79
CA VAL A 72 -9.77 -34.77 -20.24
C VAL A 72 -8.51 -33.93 -20.52
N GLN A 73 -7.55 -34.57 -21.20
CA GLN A 73 -6.38 -33.95 -21.77
C GLN A 73 -6.78 -33.03 -22.92
N GLY A 74 -6.25 -31.81 -22.93
CA GLY A 74 -5.75 -31.13 -24.07
C GLY A 74 -6.61 -30.15 -24.84
N ALA A 75 -6.51 -28.90 -24.43
CA ALA A 75 -6.24 -27.79 -25.38
C ALA A 75 -5.25 -26.84 -24.67
N PRO A 76 -4.26 -26.25 -25.38
CA PRO A 76 -3.32 -25.36 -24.73
C PRO A 76 -4.09 -24.15 -24.21
N ALA A 77 -4.09 -23.98 -22.89
CA ALA A 77 -4.58 -22.79 -22.22
C ALA A 77 -3.93 -21.57 -22.88
N LYS A 78 -4.74 -20.60 -23.32
CA LYS A 78 -4.20 -19.32 -23.80
C LYS A 78 -3.56 -18.63 -22.61
N THR A 79 -2.24 -18.65 -22.57
CA THR A 79 -1.43 -17.94 -21.57
C THR A 79 -1.83 -16.48 -21.59
N ILE A 80 -2.22 -15.94 -20.43
CA ILE A 80 -2.48 -14.50 -20.30
C ILE A 80 -1.13 -13.81 -20.50
N PRO A 81 -0.98 -12.89 -21.47
CA PRO A 81 0.30 -12.21 -21.62
C PRO A 81 0.57 -11.34 -20.42
N LEU A 82 1.70 -11.57 -19.75
CA LEU A 82 2.29 -10.79 -18.67
C LEU A 82 2.72 -9.38 -19.11
N LYS A 83 1.93 -8.68 -19.93
CA LYS A 83 2.33 -7.45 -20.57
C LYS A 83 1.57 -6.26 -20.04
N GLU A 84 1.98 -5.77 -18.87
CA GLU A 84 1.91 -4.32 -18.60
C GLU A 84 3.02 -3.97 -17.61
N PRO A 85 3.89 -2.98 -17.87
CA PRO A 85 4.80 -2.48 -16.88
C PRO A 85 3.98 -1.97 -15.69
N ILE A 86 4.22 -2.53 -14.51
CA ILE A 86 3.56 -2.09 -13.26
C ILE A 86 4.01 -0.66 -12.92
N LEU A 87 5.18 -0.27 -13.40
CA LEU A 87 5.79 1.04 -13.15
C LEU A 87 5.56 1.99 -14.33
N ASP A 88 4.94 3.12 -14.04
CA ASP A 88 4.89 4.28 -14.93
C ASP A 88 6.25 4.99 -14.90
N GLU A 89 6.87 5.21 -16.07
CA GLU A 89 8.20 5.86 -16.18
C GLU A 89 8.22 7.26 -15.56
N GLY A 90 7.12 8.00 -15.69
CA GLY A 90 6.97 9.32 -15.07
C GLY A 90 7.01 9.23 -13.56
N TYR A 91 6.29 8.25 -12.99
CA TYR A 91 6.29 8.00 -11.55
C TYR A 91 7.67 7.61 -11.04
N VAL A 92 8.39 6.73 -11.75
CA VAL A 92 9.75 6.31 -11.38
C VAL A 92 10.71 7.49 -11.33
N ARG A 93 10.65 8.35 -12.33
CA ARG A 93 11.47 9.58 -12.38
C ARG A 93 11.13 10.52 -11.22
N ASP A 94 9.86 10.85 -11.04
CA ASP A 94 9.41 11.81 -10.02
C ASP A 94 9.70 11.26 -8.59
N TYR A 95 9.58 9.94 -8.39
CA TYR A 95 10.03 9.28 -7.16
C TYR A 95 11.53 9.40 -6.95
N GLY A 96 12.34 9.17 -8.01
CA GLY A 96 13.79 9.30 -7.95
C GLY A 96 14.23 10.73 -7.59
N ASP A 97 13.58 11.74 -8.15
CA ASP A 97 13.84 13.14 -7.83
C ASP A 97 13.51 13.44 -6.35
N CYS A 98 12.35 13.02 -5.87
CA CYS A 98 11.98 13.17 -4.45
C CYS A 98 12.93 12.40 -3.50
N PHE A 99 13.42 11.22 -3.92
CA PHE A 99 14.41 10.47 -3.16
C PHE A 99 15.71 11.24 -2.98
N ILE A 100 16.24 11.84 -4.06
CA ILE A 100 17.46 12.67 -4.04
C ILE A 100 17.25 13.90 -3.16
N GLU A 101 16.11 14.58 -3.29
CA GLU A 101 15.78 15.76 -2.46
C GLU A 101 15.69 15.41 -0.99
N LEU A 102 15.01 14.30 -0.63
CA LEU A 102 14.90 13.84 0.75
C LEU A 102 16.26 13.47 1.32
N LYS A 103 17.09 12.76 0.57
CA LYS A 103 18.46 12.43 0.97
C LYS A 103 19.29 13.69 1.24
N SER A 104 19.23 14.65 0.33
CA SER A 104 19.90 15.96 0.49
C SER A 104 19.41 16.70 1.76
N LEU A 105 18.10 16.68 2.05
CA LEU A 105 17.52 17.28 3.25
C LEU A 105 18.10 16.61 4.51
N PHE A 106 18.25 15.29 4.54
CA PHE A 106 18.88 14.57 5.66
C PHE A 106 20.36 14.95 5.82
N GLU A 107 21.12 15.02 4.72
CA GLU A 107 22.54 15.42 4.75
C GLU A 107 22.72 16.86 5.25
N VAL A 108 21.92 17.79 4.77
CA VAL A 108 21.90 19.19 5.23
C VAL A 108 21.53 19.28 6.70
N THR A 109 20.49 18.54 7.14
CA THR A 109 20.07 18.50 8.54
C THR A 109 21.18 17.95 9.44
N LYS A 110 21.90 16.91 8.98
CA LYS A 110 23.06 16.36 9.71
C LYS A 110 24.16 17.40 9.89
N ALA A 111 24.44 18.18 8.87
CA ALA A 111 25.50 19.20 8.91
C ALA A 111 25.14 20.41 9.76
N HIS A 112 23.88 20.85 9.75
CA HIS A 112 23.44 22.08 10.41
C HIS A 112 22.78 21.86 11.78
N GLY A 113 22.37 20.62 12.09
CA GLY A 113 21.69 20.27 13.36
C GLY A 113 20.24 20.74 13.44
N SER A 114 19.64 21.15 12.33
CA SER A 114 18.25 21.58 12.22
C SER A 114 17.66 21.32 10.85
N VAL A 115 16.36 21.03 10.79
CA VAL A 115 15.63 20.83 9.52
C VAL A 115 15.38 22.20 8.86
N ASP A 116 15.75 22.30 7.58
CA ASP A 116 15.43 23.48 6.77
C ASP A 116 13.94 23.46 6.37
N LYS A 117 13.20 24.48 6.75
CA LYS A 117 11.77 24.58 6.54
C LYS A 117 11.38 24.63 5.08
N ASP A 118 12.04 25.49 4.31
CA ASP A 118 11.69 25.75 2.91
C ASP A 118 11.95 24.51 2.05
N SER A 119 13.06 23.82 2.30
CA SER A 119 13.39 22.54 1.64
C SER A 119 12.38 21.45 2.01
N ALA A 120 11.97 21.33 3.26
CA ALA A 120 10.99 20.34 3.70
C ALA A 120 9.59 20.58 3.11
N GLU A 121 9.15 21.85 3.04
CA GLU A 121 7.87 22.24 2.43
C GLU A 121 7.88 22.05 0.92
N THR A 122 9.00 22.37 0.24
CA THR A 122 9.17 22.14 -1.20
C THR A 122 9.13 20.66 -1.52
N LEU A 123 9.86 19.84 -0.78
CA LEU A 123 9.84 18.37 -0.93
C LEU A 123 8.41 17.82 -0.77
N ALA A 124 7.64 18.29 0.21
CA ALA A 124 6.25 17.85 0.36
C ALA A 124 5.37 18.21 -0.84
N GLN A 125 5.60 19.37 -1.48
CA GLN A 125 4.91 19.75 -2.71
C GLN A 125 5.28 18.84 -3.87
N ASN A 126 6.54 18.40 -3.97
CA ASN A 126 7.04 17.48 -5.01
C ASN A 126 6.55 16.03 -4.77
N ILE A 127 6.37 15.60 -3.50
CA ILE A 127 5.79 14.30 -3.16
C ILE A 127 4.27 14.24 -3.43
N LEU A 128 3.54 15.34 -3.30
CA LEU A 128 2.07 15.34 -3.40
C LEU A 128 1.51 14.76 -4.72
N PRO A 129 2.11 14.96 -5.91
CA PRO A 129 1.71 14.30 -7.16
C PRO A 129 1.84 12.78 -7.07
N LEU A 130 2.87 12.23 -6.42
CA LEU A 130 3.09 10.79 -6.22
C LEU A 130 1.97 10.14 -5.39
N CYS A 131 1.28 10.92 -4.56
CA CYS A 131 0.12 10.46 -3.79
C CYS A 131 -1.15 10.35 -4.65
N SER A 132 -1.04 10.18 -5.97
CA SER A 132 -2.16 10.17 -6.91
C SER A 132 -2.24 8.85 -7.65
N GLY A 133 -3.49 8.44 -7.96
CA GLY A 133 -3.76 7.25 -8.76
C GLY A 133 -3.91 5.95 -7.97
N ALA A 134 -4.62 5.01 -8.55
CA ALA A 134 -4.88 3.69 -7.98
C ALA A 134 -3.60 2.84 -7.84
N LYS A 135 -2.55 3.18 -8.61
CA LYS A 135 -1.29 2.42 -8.67
C LYS A 135 -0.21 2.89 -7.66
N ALA A 136 -0.41 3.99 -6.92
CA ALA A 136 0.63 4.55 -6.04
C ALA A 136 1.14 3.52 -5.00
N VAL A 137 0.26 2.71 -4.42
CA VAL A 137 0.64 1.64 -3.49
C VAL A 137 1.45 0.55 -4.20
N ALA A 138 1.04 0.14 -5.41
CA ALA A 138 1.78 -0.84 -6.20
C ALA A 138 3.18 -0.31 -6.58
N HIS A 139 3.29 0.98 -6.91
CA HIS A 139 4.57 1.61 -7.20
C HIS A 139 5.51 1.58 -5.99
N ILE A 140 5.02 1.92 -4.79
CA ILE A 140 5.81 1.83 -3.54
C ILE A 140 6.40 0.42 -3.37
N HIS A 141 5.59 -0.63 -3.53
CA HIS A 141 6.05 -2.03 -3.40
C HIS A 141 7.11 -2.43 -4.43
N ASN A 142 7.18 -1.73 -5.58
CA ASN A 142 8.15 -1.97 -6.64
C ASN A 142 9.41 -1.11 -6.53
N MET A 143 9.41 -0.06 -5.67
CA MET A 143 10.49 0.93 -5.54
C MET A 143 11.38 0.68 -4.31
N THR A 144 11.63 -0.56 -3.94
CA THR A 144 12.51 -0.96 -2.82
C THR A 144 13.86 -1.48 -3.32
N PRO A 145 14.80 -0.61 -3.72
CA PRO A 145 16.17 -1.03 -4.01
C PRO A 145 16.90 -1.44 -2.72
N LYS A 146 17.86 -2.34 -2.86
CA LYS A 146 18.74 -2.73 -1.74
C LYS A 146 19.58 -1.53 -1.31
N GLY A 147 19.50 -1.17 -0.05
CA GLY A 147 20.27 -0.07 0.55
C GLY A 147 19.42 1.18 0.83
N GLU A 148 19.96 2.12 1.58
CA GLU A 148 19.36 3.41 1.95
C GLU A 148 17.93 3.32 2.50
N TYR A 149 17.65 2.25 3.29
CA TYR A 149 16.34 1.96 3.87
C TYR A 149 15.69 3.18 4.52
N THR A 150 16.46 3.97 5.30
CA THR A 150 15.94 5.14 6.01
C THR A 150 15.27 6.14 5.07
N ILE A 151 15.86 6.40 3.90
CA ILE A 151 15.33 7.38 2.94
C ILE A 151 14.13 6.80 2.19
N HIS A 152 14.22 5.56 1.71
CA HIS A 152 13.10 4.89 1.03
C HIS A 152 11.88 4.78 1.94
N HIS A 153 12.06 4.29 3.17
CA HIS A 153 10.98 4.16 4.14
C HIS A 153 10.33 5.51 4.46
N SER A 154 11.12 6.56 4.72
CA SER A 154 10.59 7.91 4.97
C SER A 154 9.81 8.45 3.77
N LEU A 155 10.28 8.21 2.54
CA LEU A 155 9.57 8.62 1.32
C LEU A 155 8.26 7.83 1.13
N HIS A 156 8.29 6.51 1.36
CA HIS A 156 7.09 5.67 1.32
C HIS A 156 6.04 6.10 2.34
N VAL A 157 6.46 6.35 3.58
CA VAL A 157 5.55 6.85 4.64
C VAL A 157 4.97 8.21 4.26
N ALA A 158 5.76 9.11 3.66
CA ALA A 158 5.27 10.41 3.18
C ALA A 158 4.21 10.26 2.07
N ILE A 159 4.45 9.36 1.10
CA ILE A 159 3.49 9.09 0.01
C ILE A 159 2.20 8.46 0.58
N LEU A 160 2.32 7.47 1.46
CA LEU A 160 1.16 6.84 2.13
C LEU A 160 0.38 7.84 2.98
N ALA A 161 1.07 8.74 3.68
CA ALA A 161 0.47 9.82 4.46
C ALA A 161 -0.32 10.80 3.55
N GLY A 162 0.25 11.16 2.41
CA GLY A 162 -0.43 11.97 1.40
C GLY A 162 -1.65 11.30 0.80
N LEU A 163 -1.58 9.99 0.49
CA LEU A 163 -2.74 9.19 0.08
C LEU A 163 -3.81 9.20 1.16
N MET A 164 -3.44 8.96 2.41
CA MET A 164 -4.38 8.98 3.53
C MET A 164 -5.03 10.35 3.71
N GLY A 165 -4.26 11.44 3.58
CA GLY A 165 -4.77 12.81 3.59
C GLY A 165 -5.84 13.05 2.52
N LYS A 166 -5.65 12.53 1.31
CA LYS A 166 -6.65 12.56 0.22
C LYS A 166 -7.89 11.74 0.57
N TRP A 167 -7.73 10.51 1.05
CA TRP A 167 -8.85 9.64 1.43
C TRP A 167 -9.68 10.21 2.59
N LEU A 168 -9.05 10.99 3.47
CA LEU A 168 -9.71 11.73 4.55
C LEU A 168 -10.28 13.07 4.09
N LYS A 169 -10.11 13.45 2.80
CA LYS A 169 -10.51 14.75 2.24
C LYS A 169 -9.95 15.94 3.05
N MET A 170 -8.70 15.81 3.50
CA MET A 170 -8.03 16.89 4.24
C MET A 170 -7.80 18.11 3.34
N PRO A 171 -7.84 19.33 3.88
CA PRO A 171 -7.41 20.52 3.15
C PRO A 171 -5.97 20.36 2.62
N ARG A 172 -5.67 20.92 1.44
CA ARG A 172 -4.33 20.79 0.81
C ARG A 172 -3.20 21.18 1.77
N LYS A 173 -3.39 22.21 2.56
CA LYS A 173 -2.41 22.66 3.57
C LYS A 173 -2.08 21.52 4.55
N ASP A 174 -3.10 20.86 5.09
CA ASP A 174 -2.91 19.77 6.06
C ASP A 174 -2.36 18.50 5.41
N GLN A 175 -2.70 18.25 4.12
CA GLN A 175 -2.07 17.17 3.37
C GLN A 175 -0.56 17.39 3.24
N LEU A 176 -0.11 18.59 2.86
CA LEU A 176 1.32 18.93 2.76
C LEU A 176 2.03 18.79 4.11
N ARG A 177 1.43 19.27 5.21
CA ARG A 177 1.98 19.13 6.55
C ARG A 177 2.12 17.67 6.99
N LEU A 178 1.12 16.84 6.67
CA LEU A 178 1.16 15.40 6.95
C LEU A 178 2.23 14.69 6.13
N ILE A 179 2.40 15.06 4.85
CA ILE A 179 3.49 14.57 3.99
C ILE A 179 4.84 14.96 4.57
N THR A 180 5.02 16.22 4.98
CA THR A 180 6.25 16.70 5.61
C THR A 180 6.58 15.88 6.86
N ALA A 181 5.61 15.64 7.74
CA ALA A 181 5.81 14.83 8.93
C ALA A 181 6.22 13.39 8.59
N GLY A 182 5.59 12.78 7.55
CA GLY A 182 5.95 11.46 7.05
C GLY A 182 7.37 11.40 6.47
N ALA A 183 7.78 12.41 5.71
CA ALA A 183 9.13 12.49 5.14
C ALA A 183 10.23 12.61 6.22
N LEU A 184 9.89 13.19 7.37
CA LEU A 184 10.81 13.41 8.49
C LEU A 184 10.75 12.33 9.57
N ILE A 185 9.96 11.28 9.39
CA ILE A 185 9.69 10.25 10.42
C ILE A 185 10.97 9.62 10.98
N LEU A 186 11.99 9.38 10.16
CA LEU A 186 13.26 8.81 10.56
C LEU A 186 14.42 9.83 10.62
N ILE A 187 14.13 11.14 10.60
CA ILE A 187 15.21 12.17 10.62
C ILE A 187 16.08 12.07 11.87
N GLY A 188 15.53 11.59 12.99
CA GLY A 188 16.25 11.38 14.23
C GLY A 188 17.30 10.28 14.18
N ASN A 189 17.24 9.36 13.19
CA ASN A 189 18.28 8.37 12.96
C ASN A 189 19.64 8.99 12.67
N LEU A 190 19.68 10.27 12.26
CA LEU A 190 20.93 11.02 12.09
C LEU A 190 21.77 11.12 13.37
N ARG A 191 21.16 10.90 14.55
CA ARG A 191 21.86 10.88 15.86
C ARG A 191 22.06 9.49 16.42
N ILE A 192 21.70 8.45 15.68
CA ILE A 192 21.96 7.05 16.02
C ILE A 192 23.27 6.62 15.32
N GLU A 193 24.09 5.84 16.00
CA GLU A 193 25.31 5.30 15.42
C GLU A 193 24.99 4.39 14.23
N GLN A 194 25.69 4.59 13.11
CA GLN A 194 25.46 3.83 11.88
C GLN A 194 25.59 2.32 12.10
N ALA A 195 26.57 1.89 12.91
CA ALA A 195 26.76 0.47 13.25
C ALA A 195 25.54 -0.17 13.92
N MET A 196 24.72 0.65 14.64
CA MET A 196 23.48 0.20 15.26
C MET A 196 22.35 0.12 14.24
N LEU A 197 22.25 1.09 13.31
CA LEU A 197 21.26 1.10 12.23
C LEU A 197 21.48 -0.07 11.27
N ASP A 198 22.74 -0.41 11.00
CA ASP A 198 23.13 -1.48 10.05
C ASP A 198 23.24 -2.86 10.72
N LYS A 199 22.97 -2.96 12.02
CA LYS A 199 23.11 -4.21 12.76
C LYS A 199 22.18 -5.29 12.22
N GLU A 200 22.77 -6.40 11.77
CA GLU A 200 22.01 -7.60 11.44
C GLU A 200 21.58 -8.34 12.72
N GLY A 201 20.29 -8.71 12.77
CA GLY A 201 19.73 -9.48 13.87
C GLY A 201 19.02 -8.65 14.95
N VAL A 202 18.82 -9.24 16.12
CA VAL A 202 18.01 -8.65 17.20
C VAL A 202 18.84 -7.68 18.03
N LEU A 203 18.30 -6.48 18.28
CA LEU A 203 18.90 -5.51 19.19
C LEU A 203 18.84 -6.02 20.63
N THR A 204 19.91 -5.82 21.39
CA THR A 204 19.93 -6.04 22.84
C THR A 204 18.95 -5.07 23.52
N PRO A 205 18.56 -5.32 24.78
CA PRO A 205 17.67 -4.39 25.51
C PRO A 205 18.21 -2.95 25.61
N ASP A 206 19.53 -2.78 25.75
CA ASP A 206 20.15 -1.45 25.84
C ASP A 206 20.22 -0.76 24.47
N GLU A 207 20.57 -1.47 23.42
CA GLU A 207 20.52 -0.97 22.03
C GLU A 207 19.09 -0.56 21.66
N ARG A 208 18.10 -1.36 22.08
CA ARG A 208 16.69 -1.01 21.86
C ARG A 208 16.28 0.29 22.54
N LYS A 209 16.73 0.54 23.76
CA LYS A 209 16.49 1.82 24.45
C LYS A 209 17.09 2.99 23.69
N ILE A 210 18.34 2.84 23.20
CA ILE A 210 18.98 3.88 22.39
C ILE A 210 18.19 4.10 21.09
N MET A 211 17.81 3.02 20.42
CA MET A 211 17.01 3.11 19.19
C MET A 211 15.67 3.82 19.44
N GLN A 212 15.02 3.61 20.57
CA GLN A 212 13.76 4.27 20.94
C GLN A 212 13.88 5.78 21.22
N GLU A 213 15.09 6.34 21.24
CA GLU A 213 15.30 7.79 21.37
C GLU A 213 15.18 8.55 20.03
N HIS A 214 15.22 7.85 18.87
CA HIS A 214 15.20 8.53 17.57
C HIS A 214 13.98 9.46 17.36
N PRO A 215 12.75 9.19 17.87
CA PRO A 215 11.66 10.15 17.72
C PRO A 215 11.91 11.45 18.48
N LYS A 216 12.57 11.39 19.66
CA LYS A 216 12.98 12.59 20.41
C LYS A 216 14.04 13.36 19.64
N PHE A 217 15.05 12.66 19.09
CA PHE A 217 16.07 13.30 18.27
C PHE A 217 15.49 13.98 17.03
N GLY A 218 14.51 13.33 16.37
CA GLY A 218 13.79 13.92 15.25
C GLY A 218 13.03 15.18 15.63
N HIS A 219 12.29 15.12 16.74
CA HIS A 219 11.59 16.28 17.29
C HIS A 219 12.55 17.44 17.60
N GLU A 220 13.69 17.18 18.24
CA GLU A 220 14.70 18.20 18.53
C GLU A 220 15.28 18.85 17.29
N LEU A 221 15.59 18.06 16.24
CA LEU A 221 16.08 18.56 14.94
C LEU A 221 15.06 19.47 14.25
N ILE A 222 13.76 19.13 14.33
CA ILE A 222 12.66 19.95 13.79
C ILE A 222 12.50 21.24 14.60
N MET A 223 12.50 21.14 15.94
CA MET A 223 12.33 22.30 16.83
C MET A 223 13.49 23.28 16.78
N ALA A 224 14.69 22.81 16.41
CA ALA A 224 15.87 23.67 16.24
C ALA A 224 15.80 24.56 14.99
N GLY A 225 14.92 24.25 14.02
CA GLY A 225 14.72 25.00 12.79
C GLY A 225 13.38 25.72 12.70
N GLY A 226 13.17 26.48 11.62
CA GLY A 226 11.92 27.23 11.39
C GLY A 226 10.67 26.34 11.27
N LEU A 227 10.83 25.05 10.97
CA LEU A 227 9.73 24.10 10.94
C LEU A 227 9.14 23.80 12.33
N GLY A 228 9.90 24.05 13.40
CA GLY A 228 9.42 23.91 14.80
C GLY A 228 8.27 24.84 15.18
N GLU A 229 7.97 25.86 14.39
CA GLU A 229 6.78 26.70 14.54
C GLU A 229 5.50 25.87 14.32
N ASP A 230 5.56 24.82 13.49
CA ASP A 230 4.48 23.86 13.30
C ASP A 230 4.57 22.70 14.29
N LYS A 231 4.00 22.93 15.47
CA LYS A 231 4.04 21.93 16.56
C LYS A 231 3.40 20.59 16.20
N GLU A 232 2.42 20.57 15.28
CA GLU A 232 1.75 19.33 14.91
C GLU A 232 2.68 18.41 14.10
N ILE A 233 3.55 18.98 13.24
CA ILE A 233 4.58 18.21 12.52
C ILE A 233 5.61 17.68 13.53
N ALA A 234 6.12 18.52 14.41
CA ALA A 234 7.13 18.12 15.40
C ALA A 234 6.60 17.03 16.36
N GLU A 235 5.39 17.21 16.90
CA GLU A 235 4.75 16.22 17.77
C GLU A 235 4.41 14.93 17.00
N ALA A 236 4.06 15.00 15.72
CA ALA A 236 3.81 13.81 14.93
C ALA A 236 5.05 12.93 14.81
N VAL A 237 6.23 13.53 14.56
CA VAL A 237 7.51 12.82 14.50
C VAL A 237 7.93 12.29 15.89
N LEU A 238 7.54 12.97 16.98
CA LEU A 238 7.80 12.48 18.33
C LEU A 238 6.91 11.28 18.71
N GLN A 239 5.64 11.25 18.25
CA GLN A 239 4.60 10.39 18.81
C GLN A 239 4.21 9.19 17.91
N TYR A 240 4.74 9.04 16.69
CA TYR A 240 4.25 8.01 15.76
C TYR A 240 4.51 6.56 16.22
N HIS A 241 5.40 6.37 17.20
CA HIS A 241 5.59 5.08 17.86
C HIS A 241 4.77 4.92 19.15
N GLU A 242 3.96 5.92 19.52
CA GLU A 242 2.98 5.75 20.60
C GLU A 242 1.89 4.77 20.16
N ARG A 243 1.29 4.10 21.11
CA ARG A 243 0.19 3.15 20.92
C ARG A 243 -0.96 3.53 21.84
N GLY A 244 -2.18 3.50 21.31
CA GLY A 244 -3.37 3.98 22.02
C GLY A 244 -3.65 3.30 23.37
N ASP A 245 -3.06 2.14 23.61
CA ASP A 245 -3.10 1.40 24.89
C ASP A 245 -2.00 1.82 25.88
N GLY A 246 -1.17 2.81 25.54
CA GLY A 246 -0.05 3.27 26.36
C GLY A 246 1.21 2.41 26.29
N SER A 247 1.23 1.36 25.46
CA SER A 247 2.39 0.47 25.32
C SER A 247 3.49 1.01 24.39
N GLY A 248 3.26 2.17 23.78
CA GLY A 248 4.18 2.82 22.86
C GLY A 248 5.31 3.60 23.53
N TYR A 249 6.06 4.34 22.73
CA TYR A 249 7.15 5.20 23.18
C TYR A 249 7.22 6.49 22.35
N PRO A 250 7.88 7.55 22.83
CA PRO A 250 8.78 7.64 24.00
C PRO A 250 8.08 8.03 25.31
N ARG A 251 6.79 8.37 25.30
CA ARG A 251 6.07 8.91 26.48
C ARG A 251 5.07 7.92 27.08
N GLY A 252 4.67 6.87 26.35
CA GLY A 252 3.61 5.92 26.75
C GLY A 252 2.23 6.57 26.77
N LEU A 253 1.92 7.40 25.77
CA LEU A 253 0.67 8.15 25.67
C LEU A 253 -0.51 7.22 25.36
N VAL A 254 -1.68 7.54 25.93
CA VAL A 254 -2.95 6.90 25.54
C VAL A 254 -3.58 7.62 24.33
N LYS A 255 -4.54 6.99 23.68
CA LYS A 255 -5.10 7.42 22.39
C LYS A 255 -5.48 8.90 22.32
N GLU A 256 -6.10 9.42 23.39
CA GLU A 256 -6.59 10.79 23.46
C GLU A 256 -5.47 11.85 23.51
N GLU A 257 -4.28 11.43 23.94
CA GLU A 257 -3.09 12.28 24.06
C GLU A 257 -2.24 12.27 22.78
N ILE A 258 -2.43 11.26 21.90
CA ILE A 258 -1.68 11.12 20.67
C ILE A 258 -2.29 12.01 19.57
N GLY A 259 -1.47 12.89 19.00
CA GLY A 259 -1.86 13.81 17.94
C GLY A 259 -2.41 13.08 16.69
N LYS A 260 -3.30 13.77 15.97
CA LYS A 260 -3.95 13.19 14.77
C LYS A 260 -2.95 12.69 13.73
N PHE A 261 -1.93 13.49 13.41
CA PHE A 261 -0.91 13.11 12.43
C PHE A 261 -0.11 11.92 12.90
N ALA A 262 0.28 11.86 14.17
CA ALA A 262 1.00 10.74 14.76
C ALA A 262 0.20 9.43 14.64
N ARG A 263 -1.12 9.45 14.93
CA ARG A 263 -2.00 8.28 14.80
C ARG A 263 -2.11 7.78 13.35
N ILE A 264 -2.07 8.70 12.38
CA ILE A 264 -2.03 8.34 10.96
C ILE A 264 -0.67 7.75 10.61
N LEU A 265 0.43 8.43 10.97
CA LEU A 265 1.79 7.98 10.64
C LEU A 265 2.14 6.64 11.28
N ALA A 266 1.64 6.33 12.49
CA ALA A 266 1.83 5.03 13.14
C ALA A 266 1.35 3.85 12.28
N ILE A 267 0.26 4.03 11.54
CA ILE A 267 -0.29 3.01 10.63
C ILE A 267 0.58 2.90 9.37
N MET A 268 0.98 4.05 8.78
CA MET A 268 1.80 4.09 7.56
C MET A 268 3.19 3.50 7.80
N ASP A 269 3.83 3.88 8.90
CA ASP A 269 5.12 3.36 9.36
C ASP A 269 5.07 1.84 9.52
N MET A 270 4.09 1.35 10.26
CA MET A 270 3.95 -0.09 10.53
C MET A 270 3.66 -0.88 9.26
N TYR A 271 2.83 -0.34 8.36
CA TYR A 271 2.54 -0.98 7.08
C TYR A 271 3.79 -1.09 6.21
N ASP A 272 4.47 0.02 5.92
CA ASP A 272 5.65 0.01 5.06
C ASP A 272 6.79 -0.81 5.66
N ALA A 273 6.98 -0.70 6.96
CA ALA A 273 8.00 -1.48 7.67
C ALA A 273 7.84 -3.01 7.52
N MET A 274 6.63 -3.52 7.35
CA MET A 274 6.36 -4.95 7.15
C MET A 274 6.22 -5.35 5.68
N ALA A 275 5.76 -4.43 4.83
CA ALA A 275 5.49 -4.68 3.41
C ALA A 275 6.71 -4.49 2.50
N SER A 276 7.78 -3.86 3.02
CA SER A 276 9.04 -3.60 2.31
C SER A 276 10.13 -4.59 2.67
N ASP A 277 11.00 -4.93 1.71
CA ASP A 277 12.19 -5.74 1.95
C ASP A 277 13.19 -4.98 2.83
N ARG A 278 13.75 -5.67 3.83
CA ARG A 278 14.83 -5.17 4.67
C ARG A 278 16.06 -6.08 4.56
N SER A 279 17.23 -5.56 4.90
CA SER A 279 18.47 -6.34 4.88
C SER A 279 18.40 -7.63 5.71
N TYR A 280 17.55 -7.67 6.72
CA TYR A 280 17.40 -8.77 7.68
C TYR A 280 16.01 -9.41 7.73
N ALA A 281 15.04 -8.95 6.94
CA ALA A 281 13.68 -9.50 6.90
C ALA A 281 13.09 -9.39 5.48
N LYS A 282 12.56 -10.51 4.97
CA LYS A 282 11.80 -10.51 3.72
C LYS A 282 10.47 -9.78 3.91
N LYS A 283 10.01 -9.11 2.84
CA LYS A 283 8.67 -8.50 2.80
C LYS A 283 7.60 -9.53 3.13
N ARG A 284 6.60 -9.12 3.89
CA ARG A 284 5.43 -9.95 4.18
C ARG A 284 4.38 -9.77 3.10
N SER A 285 3.51 -10.75 2.98
CA SER A 285 2.30 -10.60 2.19
C SER A 285 1.49 -9.39 2.67
N PRO A 286 0.96 -8.53 1.78
CA PRO A 286 0.08 -7.43 2.17
C PRO A 286 -1.12 -7.91 3.00
N PHE A 287 -1.64 -9.10 2.71
CA PHE A 287 -2.76 -9.70 3.43
C PHE A 287 -2.39 -10.13 4.85
N GLU A 288 -1.14 -10.59 5.06
CA GLU A 288 -0.60 -10.85 6.39
C GLU A 288 -0.46 -9.54 7.18
N VAL A 289 0.05 -8.49 6.53
CA VAL A 289 0.17 -7.14 7.13
C VAL A 289 -1.19 -6.59 7.52
N PHE A 290 -2.22 -6.76 6.69
CA PHE A 290 -3.59 -6.32 7.03
C PHE A 290 -4.14 -7.04 8.25
N ASN A 291 -3.87 -8.34 8.42
CA ASN A 291 -4.26 -9.08 9.62
C ASN A 291 -3.57 -8.52 10.88
N ILE A 292 -2.26 -8.28 10.82
CA ILE A 292 -1.50 -7.71 11.95
C ILE A 292 -2.01 -6.31 12.31
N LEU A 293 -2.23 -5.44 11.31
CA LEU A 293 -2.80 -4.12 11.54
C LEU A 293 -4.21 -4.20 12.14
N SER A 294 -5.03 -5.13 11.65
CA SER A 294 -6.39 -5.34 12.17
C SER A 294 -6.36 -5.78 13.64
N ASP A 295 -5.46 -6.67 14.01
CA ASP A 295 -5.27 -7.11 15.39
C ASP A 295 -4.83 -5.94 16.29
N ASP A 296 -3.91 -5.11 15.86
CA ASP A 296 -3.48 -3.92 16.60
C ASP A 296 -4.58 -2.86 16.73
N ILE A 297 -5.42 -2.70 15.71
CA ILE A 297 -6.60 -1.83 15.75
C ILE A 297 -7.63 -2.36 16.76
N MET A 298 -7.93 -3.66 16.71
CA MET A 298 -8.92 -4.28 17.60
C MET A 298 -8.46 -4.29 19.06
N ASN A 299 -7.14 -4.34 19.30
CA ASN A 299 -6.55 -4.24 20.64
C ASN A 299 -6.35 -2.78 21.11
N GLY A 300 -6.83 -1.79 20.35
CA GLY A 300 -6.74 -0.38 20.73
C GLY A 300 -5.35 0.24 20.62
N ARG A 301 -4.36 -0.45 20.02
CA ARG A 301 -3.00 0.07 19.80
C ARG A 301 -2.94 1.07 18.67
N LEU A 302 -3.69 0.84 17.59
CA LEU A 302 -3.80 1.75 16.46
C LEU A 302 -5.19 2.39 16.40
N ASP A 303 -5.28 3.55 15.74
CA ASP A 303 -6.55 4.25 15.59
C ASP A 303 -7.52 3.47 14.68
N THR A 304 -8.72 3.24 15.20
CA THR A 304 -9.76 2.42 14.55
C THR A 304 -10.23 3.04 13.24
N ASP A 305 -10.54 4.35 13.23
CA ASP A 305 -11.11 5.01 12.06
C ASP A 305 -10.08 5.14 10.95
N PHE A 306 -8.85 5.55 11.27
CA PHE A 306 -7.77 5.68 10.30
C PHE A 306 -7.29 4.32 9.82
N GLY A 307 -7.15 3.34 10.70
CA GLY A 307 -6.64 2.02 10.40
C GLY A 307 -7.56 1.25 9.44
N PHE A 308 -8.85 1.17 9.74
CA PHE A 308 -9.78 0.45 8.84
C PHE A 308 -9.98 1.15 7.51
N ARG A 309 -9.96 2.50 7.47
CA ARG A 309 -9.97 3.24 6.20
C ARG A 309 -8.73 2.93 5.38
N PHE A 310 -7.56 2.91 6.00
CA PHE A 310 -6.30 2.60 5.35
C PHE A 310 -6.31 1.18 4.76
N ILE A 311 -6.59 0.16 5.58
CA ILE A 311 -6.63 -1.25 5.15
C ILE A 311 -7.57 -1.40 3.95
N ARG A 312 -8.81 -0.88 4.04
CA ARG A 312 -9.79 -0.97 2.96
C ARG A 312 -9.29 -0.35 1.67
N ARG A 313 -8.69 0.84 1.74
CA ARG A 313 -8.20 1.57 0.55
C ARG A 313 -6.99 0.91 -0.08
N VAL A 314 -6.04 0.46 0.73
CA VAL A 314 -4.85 -0.24 0.24
C VAL A 314 -5.24 -1.60 -0.35
N CYS A 315 -6.05 -2.38 0.35
CA CYS A 315 -6.57 -3.67 -0.13
C CYS A 315 -7.21 -3.53 -1.53
N HIS A 316 -8.00 -2.47 -1.71
CA HIS A 316 -8.64 -2.17 -2.97
C HIS A 316 -7.67 -1.82 -4.11
N SER A 317 -6.58 -1.11 -3.79
CA SER A 317 -5.56 -0.75 -4.77
C SER A 317 -4.73 -1.95 -5.25
N LEU A 318 -4.86 -3.11 -4.58
CA LEU A 318 -4.16 -4.33 -4.99
C LEU A 318 -4.82 -5.07 -6.16
N ASN A 319 -6.07 -4.72 -6.53
CA ASN A 319 -6.71 -5.32 -7.71
C ASN A 319 -5.88 -5.07 -8.97
N GLY A 320 -5.72 -6.10 -9.77
CA GLY A 320 -4.91 -6.09 -10.99
C GLY A 320 -3.42 -6.37 -10.79
N ASN A 321 -2.92 -6.41 -9.54
CA ASN A 321 -1.52 -6.76 -9.27
C ASN A 321 -1.31 -8.28 -9.34
N TRP A 322 -0.08 -8.67 -9.67
CA TRP A 322 0.37 -10.04 -9.66
C TRP A 322 0.93 -10.43 -8.28
N VAL A 323 0.67 -11.66 -7.87
CA VAL A 323 1.11 -12.22 -6.60
C VAL A 323 1.79 -13.57 -6.81
N LYS A 324 2.79 -13.87 -5.97
CA LYS A 324 3.33 -15.21 -5.78
C LYS A 324 2.48 -15.94 -4.76
N LEU A 325 2.10 -17.16 -5.08
CA LEU A 325 1.32 -18.05 -4.23
C LEU A 325 2.22 -19.10 -3.56
N SER A 326 1.83 -19.57 -2.39
CA SER A 326 2.59 -20.56 -1.61
C SER A 326 2.69 -21.95 -2.26
N ASN A 327 1.87 -22.23 -3.26
CA ASN A 327 1.99 -23.43 -4.10
C ASN A 327 3.00 -23.27 -5.25
N GLY A 328 3.67 -22.12 -5.33
CA GLY A 328 4.68 -21.81 -6.35
C GLY A 328 4.12 -21.16 -7.62
N GLU A 329 2.82 -21.03 -7.77
CA GLU A 329 2.18 -20.40 -8.93
C GLU A 329 2.21 -18.86 -8.80
N ALA A 330 2.07 -18.17 -9.94
CA ALA A 330 1.76 -16.75 -10.00
C ALA A 330 0.27 -16.56 -10.34
N GLY A 331 -0.35 -15.54 -9.73
CA GLY A 331 -1.75 -15.21 -9.98
C GLY A 331 -1.98 -13.70 -10.02
N LYS A 332 -2.90 -13.27 -10.88
CA LYS A 332 -3.36 -11.89 -10.95
C LYS A 332 -4.55 -11.70 -10.01
N ILE A 333 -4.49 -10.72 -9.12
CA ILE A 333 -5.63 -10.37 -8.26
C ILE A 333 -6.74 -9.80 -9.13
N ILE A 334 -7.88 -10.49 -9.17
CA ILE A 334 -9.05 -10.09 -9.97
C ILE A 334 -10.09 -9.38 -9.12
N TYR A 335 -10.26 -9.85 -7.88
CA TYR A 335 -11.30 -9.33 -6.99
C TYR A 335 -10.93 -9.50 -5.53
N ILE A 336 -11.26 -8.49 -4.72
CA ILE A 336 -11.19 -8.53 -3.27
C ILE A 336 -12.53 -8.03 -2.72
N ASP A 337 -13.16 -8.80 -1.83
CA ASP A 337 -14.42 -8.43 -1.20
C ASP A 337 -14.24 -7.29 -0.20
N GLU A 338 -14.68 -6.10 -0.56
CA GLU A 338 -14.56 -4.91 0.28
C GLU A 338 -15.49 -4.86 1.49
N SER A 339 -16.56 -5.66 1.46
CA SER A 339 -17.49 -5.74 2.60
C SER A 339 -16.85 -6.45 3.79
N ARG A 340 -15.80 -7.24 3.55
CA ARG A 340 -15.07 -8.03 4.54
C ARG A 340 -13.69 -7.41 4.77
N LEU A 341 -13.41 -7.04 6.01
CA LEU A 341 -12.10 -6.56 6.39
C LEU A 341 -11.07 -7.71 6.22
N ALA A 342 -9.92 -7.40 5.63
CA ALA A 342 -8.86 -8.37 5.36
C ALA A 342 -9.32 -9.63 4.58
N ALA A 343 -10.32 -9.50 3.69
CA ALA A 343 -10.68 -10.56 2.76
C ALA A 343 -9.48 -10.96 1.89
N LEU A 344 -9.32 -12.27 1.67
CA LEU A 344 -8.33 -12.77 0.73
C LEU A 344 -8.85 -12.59 -0.71
N PRO A 345 -7.94 -12.43 -1.70
CA PRO A 345 -8.34 -12.17 -3.07
C PRO A 345 -8.87 -13.43 -3.78
N VAL A 346 -9.65 -13.18 -4.83
CA VAL A 346 -9.78 -14.12 -5.94
C VAL A 346 -8.66 -13.81 -6.92
N VAL A 347 -7.86 -14.81 -7.25
CA VAL A 347 -6.76 -14.69 -8.21
C VAL A 347 -7.05 -15.49 -9.47
N GLN A 348 -6.55 -15.01 -10.61
CA GLN A 348 -6.50 -15.77 -11.84
C GLN A 348 -5.06 -16.24 -12.07
N THR A 349 -4.86 -17.54 -12.16
CA THR A 349 -3.55 -18.17 -12.40
C THR A 349 -3.08 -17.97 -13.84
N MET A 350 -1.81 -18.30 -14.12
CA MET A 350 -1.22 -18.15 -15.46
C MET A 350 -1.89 -19.01 -16.53
N ASP A 351 -2.45 -20.15 -16.15
CA ASP A 351 -3.22 -21.06 -17.00
C ASP A 351 -4.70 -20.68 -17.14
N GLY A 352 -5.11 -19.54 -16.53
CA GLY A 352 -6.44 -18.96 -16.65
C GLY A 352 -7.47 -19.47 -15.65
N GLU A 353 -7.08 -20.33 -14.70
CA GLU A 353 -7.99 -20.80 -13.66
C GLU A 353 -8.24 -19.71 -12.60
N PHE A 354 -9.46 -19.70 -12.04
CA PHE A 354 -9.85 -18.80 -10.96
C PHE A 354 -9.75 -19.51 -9.62
N MET A 355 -9.05 -18.89 -8.67
CA MET A 355 -8.87 -19.41 -7.32
C MET A 355 -9.34 -18.39 -6.29
N ASP A 356 -10.40 -18.72 -5.56
CA ASP A 356 -10.84 -17.94 -4.38
C ASP A 356 -10.03 -18.37 -3.15
N LEU A 357 -9.11 -17.52 -2.70
CA LEU A 357 -8.24 -17.83 -1.56
C LEU A 357 -9.00 -17.82 -0.22
N ASN A 358 -10.22 -17.29 -0.17
CA ASN A 358 -11.06 -17.44 1.02
C ASN A 358 -11.54 -18.89 1.21
N LEU A 359 -11.66 -19.64 0.12
CA LEU A 359 -12.07 -21.06 0.10
C LEU A 359 -10.87 -22.02 0.11
N ARG A 360 -9.72 -21.58 -0.42
CA ARG A 360 -8.47 -22.36 -0.56
C ARG A 360 -7.49 -22.01 0.56
N LYS A 361 -7.74 -22.54 1.76
CA LYS A 361 -6.90 -22.29 2.94
C LYS A 361 -5.50 -22.91 2.88
N ASP A 362 -5.29 -23.82 1.95
CA ASP A 362 -4.02 -24.49 1.66
C ASP A 362 -3.06 -23.59 0.83
N VAL A 363 -3.59 -22.56 0.16
CA VAL A 363 -2.82 -21.63 -0.66
C VAL A 363 -2.89 -20.22 -0.05
N LYS A 364 -1.73 -19.54 0.02
CA LYS A 364 -1.60 -18.18 0.55
C LYS A 364 -0.89 -17.29 -0.45
N VAL A 365 -1.15 -16.00 -0.39
CA VAL A 365 -0.32 -15.00 -1.06
C VAL A 365 0.97 -14.84 -0.25
N GLU A 366 2.12 -15.08 -0.88
CA GLU A 366 3.42 -14.86 -0.25
C GLU A 366 3.87 -13.40 -0.34
N TYR A 367 3.82 -12.83 -1.56
CA TYR A 367 4.17 -11.43 -1.79
C TYR A 367 3.60 -10.93 -3.13
N LEU A 368 3.62 -9.60 -3.32
CA LEU A 368 3.34 -8.97 -4.61
C LEU A 368 4.57 -9.12 -5.52
N LEU A 369 4.35 -9.60 -6.74
CA LEU A 369 5.39 -9.68 -7.76
C LEU A 369 5.75 -8.29 -8.27
N THR A 370 7.04 -8.02 -8.39
CA THR A 370 7.57 -6.85 -9.07
C THR A 370 7.53 -7.04 -10.60
N SER A 371 7.63 -5.95 -11.37
CA SER A 371 7.69 -6.02 -12.84
C SER A 371 8.78 -6.96 -13.33
N ARG A 372 9.94 -6.94 -12.67
CA ARG A 372 11.07 -7.82 -13.03
C ARG A 372 10.79 -9.29 -12.72
N GLU A 373 10.22 -9.58 -11.55
CA GLU A 373 9.86 -10.96 -11.18
C GLU A 373 8.76 -11.53 -12.09
N ILE A 374 7.86 -10.67 -12.60
CA ILE A 374 6.84 -11.06 -13.58
C ILE A 374 7.47 -11.43 -14.94
N GLU A 375 8.57 -10.76 -15.33
CA GLU A 375 9.28 -11.06 -16.58
C GLU A 375 10.09 -12.37 -16.50
N GLU A 376 10.43 -12.81 -15.30
CA GLU A 376 11.22 -14.02 -15.01
C GLU A 376 10.33 -15.28 -14.82
N GLU A 377 9.00 -15.14 -14.56
CA GLU A 377 8.01 -16.23 -14.44
C GLU A 377 7.47 -16.67 -15.82
#